data_e33a875a248ee4e6bbf2475dc4308e43
#
_entry.id   e33a875a248ee4e6bbf2475dc4308e43
#
_cell.length_a   1.000
_cell.length_b   1.000
_cell.length_c   1.000
_cell.angle_alpha   90.00
_cell.angle_beta   90.00
_cell.angle_gamma   90.00
#
_symmetry.space_group_name_H-M   'P 1'
#
loop_
_entity.id
_entity.type
_entity.pdbx_description
1 polymer ?
#
loop_
_entity_poly.entity_id
_entity_poly.type
_entity_poly.pdbx_seq_one_letter_code
_entity_poly.pdbx_strand_id
1 'polypeptide(L)'
;MTVVSQLHSRGLNAEFFTPQRPYNSWNAYGQSKLALVHLTRSIDAHFAQHGISSYCLHPGAVYTNVAGKGLADTGLIEKVRSALAPIEKLFLKTASQGAQTQIHCATAARAVLNSGGYYCDLQLGVASTEADDAEVA
;
A
#
# COMPACT_ATOMS: atom_id res chain seq x y z
N MET A 1 -7.23 -8.11 -6.49
CA MET A 1 -7.10 -6.87 -5.71
C MET A 1 -6.07 -7.05 -4.61
N THR A 2 -5.10 -6.14 -4.52
CA THR A 2 -4.00 -6.16 -3.54
C THR A 2 -4.03 -4.92 -2.65
N VAL A 3 -3.75 -5.09 -1.36
CA VAL A 3 -3.67 -3.97 -0.41
C VAL A 3 -2.20 -3.56 -0.25
N VAL A 4 -1.90 -2.37 -0.74
CA VAL A 4 -0.57 -1.76 -0.66
C VAL A 4 -0.52 -0.67 0.41
N SER A 5 0.52 0.14 0.41
CA SER A 5 0.68 1.30 1.30
C SER A 5 1.27 2.46 0.51
N GLN A 6 1.03 3.67 0.92
CA GLN A 6 1.74 4.84 0.38
C GLN A 6 3.27 4.72 0.55
N LEU A 7 3.71 3.90 1.50
CA LEU A 7 5.13 3.62 1.71
C LEU A 7 5.79 2.82 0.57
N HIS A 8 5.03 2.36 -0.44
CA HIS A 8 5.62 1.78 -1.66
C HIS A 8 6.59 2.75 -2.34
N SER A 9 6.40 4.06 -2.18
CA SER A 9 7.33 5.10 -2.66
C SER A 9 8.72 5.05 -2.01
N ARG A 10 8.92 4.26 -0.95
CA ARG A 10 10.24 3.99 -0.35
C ARG A 10 10.92 2.76 -0.93
N GLY A 11 10.22 1.96 -1.73
CA GLY A 11 10.79 0.85 -2.45
C GLY A 11 11.62 1.34 -3.64
N LEU A 12 12.62 0.56 -4.05
CA LEU A 12 13.46 0.81 -5.21
C LEU A 12 13.56 -0.46 -6.06
N ASN A 13 13.37 -0.34 -7.37
CA ASN A 13 13.44 -1.47 -8.29
C ASN A 13 14.79 -2.19 -8.24
N ALA A 14 15.89 -1.46 -8.12
CA ALA A 14 17.23 -2.05 -8.00
C ALA A 14 17.38 -2.96 -6.78
N GLU A 15 16.65 -2.73 -5.70
CA GLU A 15 16.71 -3.55 -4.48
C GLU A 15 16.01 -4.91 -4.60
N PHE A 16 15.22 -5.15 -5.65
CA PHE A 16 14.66 -6.48 -5.89
C PHE A 16 15.72 -7.50 -6.32
N PHE A 17 16.79 -7.03 -6.96
CA PHE A 17 17.84 -7.88 -7.52
C PHE A 17 19.13 -7.83 -6.71
N THR A 18 19.52 -6.66 -6.23
CA THR A 18 20.78 -6.42 -5.51
C THR A 18 20.57 -5.45 -4.35
N PRO A 19 20.17 -5.91 -3.18
CA PRO A 19 20.04 -5.04 -2.00
C PRO A 19 21.39 -4.41 -1.65
N GLN A 20 21.46 -3.07 -1.68
CA GLN A 20 22.71 -2.34 -1.47
C GLN A 20 22.73 -1.51 -0.20
N ARG A 21 21.64 -1.58 0.59
CA ARG A 21 21.47 -0.79 1.79
C ARG A 21 21.55 -1.63 3.06
N PRO A 22 22.01 -1.05 4.18
CA PRO A 22 21.77 -1.64 5.48
C PRO A 22 20.26 -1.88 5.68
N TYR A 23 19.91 -2.97 6.37
CA TYR A 23 18.50 -3.28 6.63
C TYR A 23 17.80 -2.14 7.37
N ASN A 24 16.66 -1.74 6.85
CA ASN A 24 15.75 -0.79 7.47
C ASN A 24 14.33 -1.31 7.29
N SER A 25 13.60 -1.51 8.40
CA SER A 25 12.26 -2.11 8.40
C SER A 25 11.24 -1.30 7.58
N TRP A 26 11.35 0.02 7.56
CA TRP A 26 10.46 0.87 6.76
C TRP A 26 10.72 0.73 5.26
N ASN A 27 11.99 0.66 4.87
CA ASN A 27 12.36 0.44 3.48
C ASN A 27 11.97 -0.98 3.04
N ALA A 28 12.22 -1.98 3.87
CA ALA A 28 11.81 -3.36 3.57
C ALA A 28 10.28 -3.50 3.43
N TYR A 29 9.53 -2.82 4.29
CA TYR A 29 8.07 -2.75 4.16
C TYR A 29 7.66 -2.03 2.87
N GLY A 30 8.24 -0.85 2.57
CA GLY A 30 8.01 -0.12 1.33
C GLY A 30 8.32 -0.98 0.11
N GLN A 31 9.46 -1.69 0.12
CA GLN A 31 9.87 -2.62 -0.92
C GLN A 31 8.82 -3.71 -1.16
N SER A 32 8.32 -4.34 -0.09
CA SER A 32 7.27 -5.35 -0.22
C SER A 32 5.97 -4.81 -0.81
N LYS A 33 5.65 -3.54 -0.54
CA LYS A 33 4.44 -2.89 -1.07
C LYS A 33 4.62 -2.41 -2.51
N LEU A 34 5.83 -2.04 -2.92
CA LEU A 34 6.16 -1.79 -4.32
C LEU A 34 6.03 -3.08 -5.15
N ALA A 35 6.53 -4.21 -4.64
CA ALA A 35 6.36 -5.50 -5.31
C ALA A 35 4.90 -5.85 -5.56
N LEU A 36 3.99 -5.52 -4.63
CA LEU A 36 2.56 -5.74 -4.82
C LEU A 36 1.93 -4.81 -5.88
N VAL A 37 2.48 -3.61 -6.09
CA VAL A 37 2.05 -2.74 -7.20
C VAL A 37 2.47 -3.36 -8.53
N HIS A 38 3.75 -3.78 -8.65
CA HIS A 38 4.23 -4.48 -9.85
C HIS A 38 3.44 -5.75 -10.14
N LEU A 39 3.19 -6.59 -9.11
CA LEU A 39 2.37 -7.78 -9.26
C LEU A 39 0.97 -7.46 -9.81
N THR A 40 0.34 -6.37 -9.34
CA THR A 40 -0.98 -5.94 -9.83
C THR A 40 -0.93 -5.60 -11.31
N ARG A 41 0.09 -4.86 -11.74
CA ARG A 41 0.27 -4.49 -13.15
C ARG A 41 0.62 -5.68 -14.03
N SER A 42 1.47 -6.57 -13.53
CA SER A 42 1.81 -7.82 -14.22
C SER A 42 0.56 -8.69 -14.44
N ILE A 43 -0.30 -8.83 -13.41
CA ILE A 43 -1.58 -9.55 -13.58
C ILE A 43 -2.45 -8.88 -14.65
N ASP A 44 -2.52 -7.55 -14.65
CA ASP A 44 -3.28 -6.84 -15.69
C ASP A 44 -2.72 -7.10 -17.08
N ALA A 45 -1.42 -6.89 -17.26
CA ALA A 45 -0.75 -7.06 -18.55
C ALA A 45 -0.93 -8.47 -19.14
N HIS A 46 -0.88 -9.51 -18.31
CA HIS A 46 -0.94 -10.89 -18.78
C HIS A 46 -2.37 -11.45 -18.88
N PHE A 47 -3.28 -11.00 -18.04
CA PHE A 47 -4.60 -11.63 -17.88
C PHE A 47 -5.79 -10.76 -18.23
N ALA A 48 -5.62 -9.47 -18.56
CA ALA A 48 -6.72 -8.60 -18.97
C ALA A 48 -7.48 -9.17 -20.18
N GLN A 49 -6.78 -9.77 -21.14
CA GLN A 49 -7.36 -10.44 -22.31
C GLN A 49 -8.27 -11.63 -21.93
N HIS A 50 -8.07 -12.23 -20.79
CA HIS A 50 -8.91 -13.32 -20.27
C HIS A 50 -10.06 -12.82 -19.37
N GLY A 51 -10.32 -11.52 -19.38
CA GLY A 51 -11.38 -10.92 -18.61
C GLY A 51 -11.07 -10.75 -17.12
N ILE A 52 -9.81 -10.87 -16.70
CA ILE A 52 -9.37 -10.63 -15.32
C ILE A 52 -8.93 -9.18 -15.17
N SER A 53 -9.45 -8.49 -14.17
CA SER A 53 -9.00 -7.15 -13.80
C SER A 53 -8.28 -7.19 -12.45
N SER A 54 -7.22 -6.42 -12.34
CA SER A 54 -6.43 -6.30 -11.11
C SER A 54 -6.39 -4.86 -10.63
N TYR A 55 -6.38 -4.67 -9.33
CA TYR A 55 -6.33 -3.35 -8.70
C TYR A 55 -5.43 -3.41 -7.48
N CYS A 56 -4.64 -2.39 -7.24
CA CYS A 56 -3.99 -2.18 -5.96
C CYS A 56 -4.53 -0.91 -5.30
N LEU A 57 -4.52 -0.90 -3.98
CA LEU A 57 -5.10 0.21 -3.24
C LEU A 57 -4.37 0.48 -1.91
N HIS A 58 -4.43 1.73 -1.49
CA HIS A 58 -3.97 2.19 -0.20
C HIS A 58 -5.18 2.62 0.66
N PRO A 59 -5.37 2.01 1.84
CA PRO A 59 -6.53 2.31 2.69
C PRO A 59 -6.46 3.66 3.42
N GLY A 60 -5.35 4.39 3.27
CA GLY A 60 -5.04 5.55 4.08
C GLY A 60 -4.30 5.19 5.37
N ALA A 61 -4.03 6.18 6.19
CA ALA A 61 -3.48 5.98 7.52
C ALA A 61 -4.62 5.55 8.47
N VAL A 62 -4.70 4.24 8.72
CA VAL A 62 -5.76 3.64 9.55
C VAL A 62 -5.21 3.39 10.95
N TYR A 63 -5.99 3.73 11.97
CA TYR A 63 -5.66 3.39 13.35
C TYR A 63 -5.74 1.87 13.54
N THR A 64 -4.58 1.22 13.62
CA THR A 64 -4.48 -0.22 13.81
C THR A 64 -3.36 -0.56 14.80
N ASN A 65 -3.47 -1.69 15.47
CA ASN A 65 -2.44 -2.18 16.40
C ASN A 65 -1.15 -2.67 15.70
N VAL A 66 -1.10 -2.64 14.36
CA VAL A 66 0.06 -3.11 13.58
C VAL A 66 1.30 -2.24 13.84
N ALA A 67 1.12 -0.92 13.93
CA ALA A 67 2.23 -0.02 14.23
C ALA A 67 2.83 -0.21 15.63
N GLY A 68 2.08 -0.82 16.59
CA GLY A 68 2.56 -1.13 17.93
C GLY A 68 3.32 -2.46 18.06
N LYS A 69 3.14 -3.37 17.09
CA LYS A 69 3.68 -4.75 17.24
C LYS A 69 4.96 -5.04 16.46
N GLY A 70 5.42 -4.16 15.60
CA GLY A 70 6.55 -4.49 14.72
C GLY A 70 7.58 -3.40 14.46
N LEU A 71 7.32 -2.17 14.86
CA LEU A 71 8.15 -1.02 14.46
C LEU A 71 8.75 -0.24 15.65
N ALA A 72 8.42 -0.59 16.90
CA ALA A 72 8.89 0.11 18.08
C ALA A 72 9.37 -0.90 19.12
N ASP A 73 10.66 -1.10 19.20
CA ASP A 73 11.32 -2.00 20.14
C ASP A 73 11.78 -1.29 21.43
N THR A 74 11.20 -0.15 21.78
CA THR A 74 11.53 0.57 23.01
C THR A 74 10.29 1.00 23.76
N GLY A 75 10.13 0.54 25.00
CA GLY A 75 9.00 0.84 25.88
C GLY A 75 8.75 2.34 26.16
N LEU A 76 9.68 3.23 25.77
CA LEU A 76 9.52 4.67 25.82
C LEU A 76 8.55 5.17 24.72
N ILE A 77 8.63 4.59 23.54
CA ILE A 77 7.75 4.92 22.40
C ILE A 77 6.32 4.52 22.71
N GLU A 78 6.11 3.41 23.42
CA GLU A 78 4.78 2.96 23.84
C GLU A 78 4.11 3.92 24.84
N LYS A 79 4.86 4.48 25.76
CA LYS A 79 4.37 5.50 26.70
C LYS A 79 4.02 6.82 26.03
N VAL A 80 4.85 7.30 25.11
CA VAL A 80 4.57 8.50 24.31
C VAL A 80 3.35 8.28 23.42
N ARG A 81 3.23 7.11 22.81
CA ARG A 81 2.10 6.75 21.97
C ARG A 81 0.79 6.65 22.75
N SER A 82 0.81 6.10 23.98
CA SER A 82 -0.40 6.04 24.81
C SER A 82 -0.89 7.44 25.23
N ALA A 83 0.04 8.38 25.46
CA ALA A 83 -0.30 9.77 25.73
C ALA A 83 -0.84 10.53 24.51
N LEU A 84 -0.39 10.16 23.30
CA LEU A 84 -0.81 10.77 22.04
C LEU A 84 -2.02 10.06 21.39
N ALA A 85 -2.44 8.92 21.92
CA ALA A 85 -3.55 8.11 21.35
C ALA A 85 -4.85 8.90 21.08
N PRO A 86 -5.31 9.87 21.92
CA PRO A 86 -6.49 10.65 21.59
C PRO A 86 -6.26 11.59 20.40
N ILE A 87 -5.05 12.07 20.18
CA ILE A 87 -4.67 12.92 19.05
C ILE A 87 -4.52 12.07 17.78
N GLU A 88 -3.91 10.88 17.87
CA GLU A 88 -3.79 9.94 16.76
C GLU A 88 -5.17 9.55 16.20
N LYS A 89 -6.16 9.32 17.06
CA LYS A 89 -7.53 9.01 16.65
C LYS A 89 -8.21 10.12 15.86
N LEU A 90 -7.79 11.37 16.02
CA LEU A 90 -8.36 12.50 15.30
C LEU A 90 -7.83 12.58 13.85
N PHE A 91 -6.60 12.12 13.62
CA PHE A 91 -5.92 12.21 12.31
C PHE A 91 -5.92 10.89 11.54
N LEU A 92 -6.17 9.76 12.19
CA LEU A 92 -6.18 8.45 11.56
C LEU A 92 -7.61 8.02 11.21
N LYS A 93 -7.76 7.39 10.06
CA LYS A 93 -9.03 6.79 9.66
C LYS A 93 -9.43 5.67 10.59
N THR A 94 -10.71 5.53 10.83
CA THR A 94 -11.27 4.32 11.45
C THR A 94 -11.11 3.13 10.52
N ALA A 95 -11.23 1.92 11.05
CA ALA A 95 -11.20 0.69 10.24
C ALA A 95 -12.28 0.69 9.14
N SER A 96 -13.48 1.19 9.46
CA SER A 96 -14.58 1.33 8.49
C SER A 96 -14.23 2.31 7.36
N GLN A 97 -13.65 3.46 7.69
CA GLN A 97 -13.20 4.42 6.67
C GLN A 97 -12.04 3.87 5.82
N GLY A 98 -11.11 3.13 6.44
CA GLY A 98 -10.01 2.47 5.73
C GLY A 98 -10.49 1.39 4.77
N ALA A 99 -11.61 0.72 5.08
CA ALA A 99 -12.19 -0.32 4.24
C ALA A 99 -12.92 0.22 2.99
N GLN A 100 -13.27 1.49 2.94
CA GLN A 100 -14.10 2.05 1.85
C GLN A 100 -13.47 1.88 0.47
N THR A 101 -12.16 2.13 0.33
CA THR A 101 -11.48 1.97 -0.96
C THR A 101 -11.43 0.49 -1.39
N GLN A 102 -11.28 -0.44 -0.46
CA GLN A 102 -11.35 -1.88 -0.74
C GLN A 102 -12.74 -2.28 -1.23
N ILE A 103 -13.78 -1.83 -0.53
CA ILE A 103 -15.18 -2.09 -0.91
C ILE A 103 -15.44 -1.51 -2.30
N HIS A 104 -15.03 -0.26 -2.55
CA HIS A 104 -15.16 0.38 -3.85
C HIS A 104 -14.52 -0.45 -4.96
N CYS A 105 -13.25 -0.82 -4.83
CA CYS A 105 -12.56 -1.63 -5.84
C CYS A 105 -13.15 -3.04 -6.00
N ALA A 106 -13.82 -3.58 -4.98
CA ALA A 106 -14.43 -4.90 -5.04
C ALA A 106 -15.85 -4.90 -5.64
N THR A 107 -16.58 -3.80 -5.52
CA THR A 107 -18.02 -3.75 -5.84
C THR A 107 -18.39 -2.80 -6.97
N ALA A 108 -17.51 -1.85 -7.34
CA ALA A 108 -17.78 -0.94 -8.43
C ALA A 108 -17.82 -1.68 -9.78
N ALA A 109 -18.64 -1.17 -10.69
CA ALA A 109 -18.69 -1.71 -12.04
C ALA A 109 -17.31 -1.58 -12.73
N ARG A 110 -16.91 -2.63 -13.48
CA ARG A 110 -15.61 -2.65 -14.18
C ARG A 110 -15.38 -1.44 -15.09
N ALA A 111 -16.45 -0.89 -15.64
CA ALA A 111 -16.38 0.28 -16.55
C ALA A 111 -15.92 1.57 -15.86
N VAL A 112 -15.99 1.65 -14.54
CA VAL A 112 -15.55 2.83 -13.76
C VAL A 112 -14.19 2.66 -13.09
N LEU A 113 -13.61 1.47 -13.21
CA LEU A 113 -12.29 1.16 -12.64
C LEU A 113 -11.26 0.90 -13.74
N ASN A 114 -10.09 1.48 -13.61
CA ASN A 114 -8.96 1.22 -14.50
C ASN A 114 -8.19 0.00 -13.98
N SER A 115 -8.20 -1.10 -14.73
CA SER A 115 -7.41 -2.29 -14.41
C SER A 115 -5.91 -1.96 -14.41
N GLY A 116 -5.14 -2.59 -13.52
CA GLY A 116 -3.74 -2.23 -13.26
C GLY A 116 -3.58 -0.98 -12.36
N GLY A 117 -4.68 -0.27 -12.07
CA GLY A 117 -4.67 1.00 -11.37
C GLY A 117 -4.36 0.92 -9.87
N TYR A 118 -3.75 1.99 -9.37
CA TYR A 118 -3.54 2.26 -7.94
C TYR A 118 -4.64 3.18 -7.42
N TYR A 119 -5.32 2.78 -6.35
CA TYR A 119 -6.45 3.51 -5.79
C TYR A 119 -6.18 3.99 -4.37
N CYS A 120 -6.57 5.23 -4.08
CA CYS A 120 -6.62 5.78 -2.73
C CYS A 120 -7.83 6.71 -2.59
N ASP A 121 -8.44 6.73 -1.41
CA ASP A 121 -9.59 7.61 -1.12
C ASP A 121 -10.72 7.52 -2.16
N LEU A 122 -11.07 6.29 -2.58
CA LEU A 122 -12.11 5.97 -3.57
C LEU A 122 -11.80 6.45 -5.01
N GLN A 123 -10.60 6.92 -5.27
CA GLN A 123 -10.21 7.49 -6.56
C GLN A 123 -8.96 6.81 -7.12
N LEU A 124 -8.80 6.89 -8.43
CA LEU A 124 -7.54 6.54 -9.09
C LEU A 124 -6.45 7.52 -8.63
N GLY A 125 -5.42 6.98 -8.01
CA GLY A 125 -4.27 7.72 -7.53
C GLY A 125 -3.05 7.56 -8.44
N VAL A 126 -1.98 8.26 -8.09
CA VAL A 126 -0.69 8.14 -8.75
C VAL A 126 0.23 7.30 -7.87
N ALA A 127 0.76 6.22 -8.42
CA ALA A 127 1.80 5.44 -7.76
C ALA A 127 3.15 6.15 -7.83
N SER A 128 4.18 5.63 -7.15
CA SER A 128 5.54 6.16 -7.28
C SER A 128 6.09 5.91 -8.68
N THR A 129 7.07 6.69 -9.07
CA THR A 129 7.77 6.53 -10.37
C THR A 129 8.39 5.15 -10.53
N GLU A 130 8.92 4.58 -9.45
CA GLU A 130 9.44 3.21 -9.43
C GLU A 130 8.39 2.15 -9.81
N ALA A 131 7.12 2.42 -9.48
CA ALA A 131 6.01 1.53 -9.82
C ALA A 131 5.64 1.58 -11.31
N ASP A 132 6.04 2.62 -12.04
CA ASP A 132 5.75 2.77 -13.47
C ASP A 132 6.79 2.08 -14.38
N ASP A 133 7.82 1.48 -13.78
CA ASP A 133 8.85 0.75 -14.51
C ASP A 133 8.31 -0.60 -15.03
N ALA A 134 8.12 -0.68 -16.33
CA ALA A 134 7.57 -1.86 -17.00
C ALA A 134 8.56 -3.04 -17.06
N GLU A 135 9.87 -2.81 -16.83
CA GLU A 135 10.87 -3.89 -16.85
C GLU A 135 10.80 -4.77 -15.60
N VAL A 136 10.20 -4.24 -14.54
CA VAL A 136 10.08 -4.93 -13.24
C VAL A 136 8.69 -5.54 -13.03
N ALA A 137 7.70 -5.11 -13.79
CA ALA A 137 6.29 -5.52 -13.63
C ALA A 137 5.97 -6.94 -14.16
#